data_78e19459c2ba6860a263f2a59a50a36e
#
_entry.id   78e19459c2ba6860a263f2a59a50a36e
#
_cell.length_a   1.000
_cell.length_b   1.000
_cell.length_c   1.000
_cell.angle_alpha   90.00
_cell.angle_beta   90.00
_cell.angle_gamma   90.00
#
_symmetry.space_group_name_H-M   'P 1'
#
loop_
_entity.id
_entity.type
_entity.pdbx_description
1 polymer ?
#
loop_
_entity_poly.entity_id
_entity_poly.type
_entity_poly.pdbx_seq_one_letter_code
_entity_poly.pdbx_strand_id
1 'polypeptide(L)'
;DYYNGPARLADVAAEARPEALVMMIGGNDAQELTDPGGNVVARPGTPGWSVEYRHRVDQVFDGLRADNRRLFWVLQPNVASAKHQASVVAMNTQVRESAADRPWVTLIDGPALTAGPDGGYADFVTLPDGKQISCRHGDGVHLTVGCTQLVSDATVDEIAKTWAIGETAAPAGTPLDPTDGKDASGPQGAAAPPTDPAASTDG
;
A
#
# COMPACT_ATOMS: atom_id res chain seq x y z
N ASP A 1 6.16 6.70 -20.12
CA ASP A 1 4.88 6.14 -20.60
C ASP A 1 3.86 6.17 -19.47
N TYR A 2 2.65 6.65 -19.74
CA TYR A 2 1.54 6.63 -18.79
C TYR A 2 1.13 5.18 -18.48
N TYR A 3 1.13 4.83 -17.20
CA TYR A 3 0.65 3.53 -16.74
C TYR A 3 -0.77 3.66 -16.17
N ASN A 4 -1.74 3.08 -16.85
CA ASN A 4 -3.13 3.04 -16.36
C ASN A 4 -3.30 1.85 -15.40
N GLY A 5 -2.94 2.06 -14.13
CA GLY A 5 -3.02 1.05 -13.08
C GLY A 5 -4.43 0.46 -12.91
N PRO A 6 -5.49 1.26 -12.79
CA PRO A 6 -6.86 0.75 -12.65
C PRO A 6 -7.27 -0.19 -13.79
N ALA A 7 -7.03 0.19 -15.05
CA ALA A 7 -7.36 -0.65 -16.19
C ALA A 7 -6.57 -1.97 -16.18
N ARG A 8 -5.26 -1.90 -15.90
CA ARG A 8 -4.42 -3.11 -15.84
C ARG A 8 -4.85 -4.07 -14.74
N LEU A 9 -5.23 -3.55 -13.57
CA LEU A 9 -5.77 -4.37 -12.47
C LEU A 9 -7.07 -5.06 -12.87
N ALA A 10 -7.97 -4.34 -13.55
CA ALA A 10 -9.21 -4.90 -14.05
C ALA A 10 -8.96 -6.04 -15.07
N ASP A 11 -8.02 -5.87 -16.00
CA ASP A 11 -7.65 -6.89 -16.99
C ASP A 11 -7.11 -8.16 -16.30
N VAL A 12 -6.17 -8.01 -15.36
CA VAL A 12 -5.60 -9.13 -14.60
C VAL A 12 -6.68 -9.85 -13.81
N ALA A 13 -7.58 -9.10 -13.15
CA ALA A 13 -8.66 -9.69 -12.39
C ALA A 13 -9.71 -10.38 -13.26
N ALA A 14 -9.93 -9.91 -14.49
CA ALA A 14 -10.82 -10.55 -15.46
C ALA A 14 -10.21 -11.86 -16.00
N GLU A 15 -8.90 -11.89 -16.23
CA GLU A 15 -8.18 -13.07 -16.70
C GLU A 15 -8.11 -14.13 -15.59
N ALA A 16 -7.63 -13.77 -14.40
CA ALA A 16 -7.41 -14.70 -13.28
C ALA A 16 -8.71 -15.13 -12.60
N ARG A 17 -9.76 -14.33 -12.67
CA ARG A 17 -11.09 -14.55 -12.05
C ARG A 17 -11.02 -14.99 -10.58
N PRO A 18 -10.25 -14.30 -9.72
CA PRO A 18 -10.15 -14.65 -8.31
C PRO A 18 -11.45 -14.37 -7.58
N GLU A 19 -11.77 -15.17 -6.58
CA GLU A 19 -12.86 -14.92 -5.63
C GLU A 19 -12.44 -13.96 -4.51
N ALA A 20 -11.17 -14.04 -4.11
CA ALA A 20 -10.54 -13.14 -3.14
C ALA A 20 -9.38 -12.38 -3.78
N LEU A 21 -9.37 -11.06 -3.60
CA LEU A 21 -8.26 -10.18 -3.95
C LEU A 21 -7.70 -9.55 -2.67
N VAL A 22 -6.40 -9.59 -2.50
CA VAL A 22 -5.71 -8.87 -1.43
C VAL A 22 -4.84 -7.78 -2.07
N MET A 23 -4.99 -6.55 -1.61
CA MET A 23 -4.24 -5.42 -2.13
C MET A 23 -3.65 -4.58 -1.01
N MET A 24 -2.37 -4.25 -1.14
CA MET A 24 -1.67 -3.25 -0.33
C MET A 24 -0.86 -2.37 -1.27
N ILE A 25 -1.47 -1.31 -1.76
CA ILE A 25 -0.88 -0.36 -2.72
C ILE A 25 -1.06 1.07 -2.24
N GLY A 26 -0.34 2.02 -2.80
CA GLY A 26 -0.48 3.45 -2.49
C GLY A 26 0.75 4.06 -1.80
N GLY A 27 1.72 3.29 -1.30
CA GLY A 27 2.88 3.82 -0.58
C GLY A 27 3.65 4.92 -1.32
N ASN A 28 3.63 4.89 -2.65
CA ASN A 28 4.28 5.87 -3.51
C ASN A 28 3.32 6.92 -4.11
N ASP A 29 2.05 6.92 -3.73
CA ASP A 29 1.04 7.78 -4.37
C ASP A 29 1.02 9.21 -3.81
N ALA A 30 1.82 9.49 -2.77
CA ALA A 30 1.98 10.82 -2.18
C ALA A 30 2.72 11.79 -3.10
N GLN A 31 2.34 11.86 -4.36
CA GLN A 31 2.98 12.66 -5.41
C GLN A 31 1.95 13.38 -6.29
N GLU A 32 2.42 14.17 -7.24
CA GLU A 32 1.55 14.79 -8.22
C GLU A 32 0.81 13.73 -9.05
N LEU A 33 -0.49 13.89 -9.17
CA LEU A 33 -1.30 13.02 -10.03
C LEU A 33 -1.33 13.61 -11.43
N THR A 34 -1.10 12.76 -12.43
CA THR A 34 -1.05 13.18 -13.84
C THR A 34 -2.18 12.53 -14.64
N ASP A 35 -2.58 13.19 -15.72
CA ASP A 35 -3.43 12.64 -16.76
C ASP A 35 -2.63 11.71 -17.72
N PRO A 36 -3.29 11.04 -18.68
CA PRO A 36 -2.61 10.23 -19.69
C PRO A 36 -1.61 11.01 -20.58
N GLY A 37 -1.76 12.31 -20.68
CA GLY A 37 -0.84 13.19 -21.39
C GLY A 37 0.38 13.62 -20.57
N GLY A 38 0.45 13.19 -19.28
CA GLY A 38 1.53 13.55 -18.36
C GLY A 38 1.35 14.93 -17.71
N ASN A 39 0.21 15.62 -17.92
CA ASN A 39 -0.04 16.90 -17.27
C ASN A 39 -0.45 16.69 -15.82
N VAL A 40 0.05 17.52 -14.92
CA VAL A 40 -0.34 17.47 -13.50
C VAL A 40 -1.78 17.97 -13.34
N VAL A 41 -2.65 17.08 -12.86
CA VAL A 41 -4.07 17.37 -12.59
C VAL A 41 -4.34 17.67 -11.13
N ALA A 42 -3.49 17.17 -10.22
CA ALA A 42 -3.63 17.42 -8.79
C ALA A 42 -2.29 17.31 -8.05
N ARG A 43 -2.13 18.13 -7.00
CA ARG A 43 -0.91 18.17 -6.17
C ARG A 43 -1.18 17.72 -4.74
N PRO A 44 -0.27 16.93 -4.11
CA PRO A 44 -0.43 16.49 -2.71
C PRO A 44 -0.67 17.66 -1.77
N GLY A 45 -1.50 17.44 -0.76
CA GLY A 45 -1.83 18.44 0.25
C GLY A 45 -2.87 19.47 -0.20
N THR A 46 -3.47 19.31 -1.39
CA THR A 46 -4.57 20.15 -1.84
C THR A 46 -5.90 19.39 -1.80
N PRO A 47 -7.05 20.07 -1.62
CA PRO A 47 -8.37 19.43 -1.70
C PRO A 47 -8.59 18.73 -3.05
N GLY A 48 -8.11 19.29 -4.14
CA GLY A 48 -8.20 18.69 -5.47
C GLY A 48 -7.47 17.35 -5.56
N TRP A 49 -6.38 17.18 -4.82
CA TRP A 49 -5.66 15.90 -4.78
C TRP A 49 -6.51 14.80 -4.14
N SER A 50 -7.15 15.09 -3.01
CA SER A 50 -8.01 14.13 -2.33
C SER A 50 -9.19 13.70 -3.22
N VAL A 51 -9.80 14.63 -3.93
CA VAL A 51 -10.89 14.34 -4.87
C VAL A 51 -10.42 13.44 -6.01
N GLU A 52 -9.30 13.79 -6.64
CA GLU A 52 -8.74 13.01 -7.76
C GLU A 52 -8.24 11.63 -7.28
N TYR A 53 -7.58 11.56 -6.12
CA TYR A 53 -7.12 10.30 -5.56
C TYR A 53 -8.31 9.36 -5.26
N ARG A 54 -9.37 9.89 -4.64
CA ARG A 54 -10.60 9.14 -4.41
C ARG A 54 -11.20 8.63 -5.72
N HIS A 55 -11.30 9.48 -6.74
CA HIS A 55 -11.79 9.07 -8.05
C HIS A 55 -11.01 7.87 -8.61
N ARG A 56 -9.68 7.86 -8.47
CA ARG A 56 -8.84 6.72 -8.90
C ARG A 56 -9.06 5.47 -8.05
N VAL A 57 -9.25 5.62 -6.75
CA VAL A 57 -9.60 4.49 -5.87
C VAL A 57 -10.96 3.92 -6.27
N ASP A 58 -11.94 4.76 -6.55
CA ASP A 58 -13.25 4.35 -7.05
C ASP A 58 -13.13 3.57 -8.36
N GLN A 59 -12.32 4.05 -9.31
CA GLN A 59 -12.04 3.33 -10.56
C GLN A 59 -11.42 1.95 -10.33
N VAL A 60 -10.49 1.82 -9.36
CA VAL A 60 -9.93 0.52 -8.98
C VAL A 60 -11.01 -0.38 -8.42
N PHE A 61 -11.78 0.09 -7.45
CA PHE A 61 -12.85 -0.70 -6.85
C PHE A 61 -13.88 -1.15 -7.89
N ASP A 62 -14.38 -0.23 -8.68
CA ASP A 62 -15.41 -0.54 -9.68
C ASP A 62 -14.87 -1.49 -10.77
N GLY A 63 -13.62 -1.32 -11.20
CA GLY A 63 -12.96 -2.20 -12.17
C GLY A 63 -12.67 -3.62 -11.63
N LEU A 64 -12.55 -3.76 -10.31
CA LEU A 64 -12.32 -5.06 -9.67
C LEU A 64 -13.61 -5.76 -9.26
N ARG A 65 -14.77 -5.11 -9.34
CA ARG A 65 -16.04 -5.68 -8.94
C ARG A 65 -16.43 -6.86 -9.83
N ALA A 66 -16.83 -7.96 -9.21
CA ALA A 66 -17.46 -9.10 -9.88
C ALA A 66 -18.36 -9.85 -8.89
N ASP A 67 -19.30 -10.65 -9.41
CA ASP A 67 -20.14 -11.50 -8.58
C ASP A 67 -19.28 -12.51 -7.80
N ASN A 68 -19.60 -12.68 -6.53
CA ASN A 68 -18.87 -13.56 -5.59
C ASN A 68 -17.40 -13.18 -5.33
N ARG A 69 -16.94 -12.00 -5.76
CA ARG A 69 -15.59 -11.52 -5.45
C ARG A 69 -15.60 -10.64 -4.21
N ARG A 70 -14.58 -10.79 -3.36
CA ARG A 70 -14.25 -9.92 -2.23
C ARG A 70 -12.90 -9.29 -2.43
N LEU A 71 -12.79 -8.01 -2.08
CA LEU A 71 -11.54 -7.28 -2.04
C LEU A 71 -11.15 -7.02 -0.58
N PHE A 72 -9.95 -7.44 -0.19
CA PHE A 72 -9.32 -7.14 1.09
C PHE A 72 -8.25 -6.08 0.84
N TRP A 73 -8.51 -4.87 1.30
CA TRP A 73 -7.59 -3.75 1.09
C TRP A 73 -6.87 -3.41 2.38
N VAL A 74 -5.56 -3.56 2.38
CA VAL A 74 -4.71 -3.18 3.50
C VAL A 74 -4.42 -1.69 3.43
N LEU A 75 -4.87 -0.95 4.45
CA LEU A 75 -4.57 0.47 4.60
C LEU A 75 -3.07 0.66 4.86
N GLN A 76 -2.49 1.73 4.31
CA GLN A 76 -1.07 2.01 4.45
C GLN A 76 -0.70 2.23 5.92
N PRO A 77 0.31 1.51 6.46
CA PRO A 77 0.80 1.70 7.83
C PRO A 77 1.33 3.10 8.07
N ASN A 78 1.37 3.52 9.35
CA ASN A 78 2.01 4.76 9.74
C ASN A 78 3.49 4.77 9.36
N VAL A 79 4.03 5.95 9.02
CA VAL A 79 5.44 6.13 8.62
C VAL A 79 6.13 7.17 9.50
N ALA A 80 7.48 7.11 9.60
CA ALA A 80 8.26 7.97 10.50
C ALA A 80 8.23 9.45 10.13
N SER A 81 8.28 9.76 8.83
CA SER A 81 8.29 11.13 8.36
C SER A 81 6.93 11.80 8.52
N ALA A 82 6.83 12.85 9.34
CA ALA A 82 5.59 13.58 9.57
C ALA A 82 4.94 14.10 8.27
N LYS A 83 5.75 14.55 7.30
CA LYS A 83 5.27 15.01 5.99
C LYS A 83 4.65 13.84 5.20
N HIS A 84 5.31 12.70 5.18
CA HIS A 84 4.81 11.50 4.48
C HIS A 84 3.59 10.93 5.22
N GLN A 85 3.61 10.93 6.55
CA GLN A 85 2.49 10.50 7.39
C GLN A 85 1.20 11.27 7.08
N ALA A 86 1.28 12.58 6.88
CA ALA A 86 0.12 13.38 6.48
C ALA A 86 -0.49 12.89 5.15
N SER A 87 0.35 12.50 4.21
CA SER A 87 -0.10 11.92 2.94
C SER A 87 -0.70 10.52 3.12
N VAL A 88 -0.10 9.68 3.96
CA VAL A 88 -0.65 8.35 4.31
C VAL A 88 -2.04 8.47 4.92
N VAL A 89 -2.23 9.42 5.85
CA VAL A 89 -3.54 9.69 6.44
C VAL A 89 -4.55 10.12 5.37
N ALA A 90 -4.15 11.05 4.49
CA ALA A 90 -5.03 11.51 3.42
C ALA A 90 -5.43 10.38 2.46
N MET A 91 -4.48 9.53 2.04
CA MET A 91 -4.74 8.35 1.20
C MET A 91 -5.70 7.38 1.88
N ASN A 92 -5.39 6.98 3.11
CA ASN A 92 -6.25 6.05 3.88
C ASN A 92 -7.66 6.60 4.08
N THR A 93 -7.80 7.91 4.27
CA THR A 93 -9.12 8.56 4.37
C THR A 93 -9.91 8.35 3.09
N GLN A 94 -9.31 8.62 1.93
CA GLN A 94 -10.01 8.45 0.65
C GLN A 94 -10.39 6.98 0.38
N VAL A 95 -9.50 6.03 0.74
CA VAL A 95 -9.82 4.59 0.64
C VAL A 95 -10.99 4.21 1.55
N ARG A 96 -11.01 4.67 2.81
CA ARG A 96 -12.12 4.41 3.75
C ARG A 96 -13.45 4.97 3.25
N GLU A 97 -13.44 6.21 2.77
CA GLU A 97 -14.62 6.85 2.20
C GLU A 97 -15.12 6.14 0.95
N SER A 98 -14.20 5.69 0.08
CA SER A 98 -14.52 4.94 -1.12
C SER A 98 -15.11 3.56 -0.82
N ALA A 99 -14.65 2.91 0.26
CA ALA A 99 -15.11 1.59 0.66
C ALA A 99 -16.48 1.61 1.38
N ALA A 100 -16.91 2.76 1.92
CA ALA A 100 -18.07 2.86 2.82
C ALA A 100 -19.37 2.28 2.22
N ASP A 101 -19.59 2.49 0.93
CA ASP A 101 -20.78 2.03 0.20
C ASP A 101 -20.52 0.75 -0.62
N ARG A 102 -19.41 0.06 -0.36
CA ARG A 102 -18.98 -1.13 -1.11
C ARG A 102 -18.82 -2.35 -0.18
N PRO A 103 -19.92 -3.05 0.17
CA PRO A 103 -19.90 -4.15 1.15
C PRO A 103 -19.06 -5.36 0.73
N TRP A 104 -18.57 -5.38 -0.50
CA TRP A 104 -17.65 -6.40 -1.02
C TRP A 104 -16.17 -6.03 -0.80
N VAL A 105 -15.89 -4.83 -0.26
CA VAL A 105 -14.55 -4.37 0.13
C VAL A 105 -14.41 -4.48 1.64
N THR A 106 -13.41 -5.23 2.10
CA THR A 106 -13.02 -5.33 3.52
C THR A 106 -11.72 -4.57 3.72
N LEU A 107 -11.69 -3.65 4.68
CA LEU A 107 -10.48 -2.91 5.02
C LEU A 107 -9.72 -3.61 6.14
N ILE A 108 -8.42 -3.83 5.92
CA ILE A 108 -7.48 -4.30 6.94
C ILE A 108 -6.77 -3.08 7.50
N ASP A 109 -6.85 -2.87 8.80
CA ASP A 109 -6.30 -1.66 9.44
C ASP A 109 -4.78 -1.78 9.68
N GLY A 110 -4.01 -1.64 8.61
CA GLY A 110 -2.55 -1.65 8.66
C GLY A 110 -1.95 -0.65 9.67
N PRO A 111 -2.44 0.61 9.75
CA PRO A 111 -2.07 1.53 10.83
C PRO A 111 -2.21 0.94 12.22
N ALA A 112 -3.38 0.40 12.57
CA ALA A 112 -3.64 -0.15 13.91
C ALA A 112 -2.79 -1.38 14.23
N LEU A 113 -2.62 -2.28 13.25
CA LEU A 113 -1.84 -3.52 13.42
C LEU A 113 -0.35 -3.26 13.68
N THR A 114 0.16 -2.10 13.25
CA THR A 114 1.60 -1.77 13.28
C THR A 114 1.89 -0.51 14.09
N ALA A 115 0.94 -0.09 14.92
CA ALA A 115 1.06 1.11 15.76
C ALA A 115 1.85 0.85 17.05
N GLY A 116 2.44 1.92 17.56
CA GLY A 116 2.92 1.97 18.92
C GLY A 116 1.78 2.13 19.95
N PRO A 117 2.10 2.19 21.24
CA PRO A 117 1.11 2.31 22.31
C PRO A 117 0.24 3.58 22.22
N ASP A 118 0.71 4.60 21.54
CA ASP A 118 0.01 5.88 21.29
C ASP A 118 -0.85 5.87 20.02
N GLY A 119 -0.87 4.73 19.29
CA GLY A 119 -1.56 4.60 18.02
C GLY A 119 -0.80 5.18 16.81
N GLY A 120 0.40 5.72 17.04
CA GLY A 120 1.25 6.33 16.01
C GLY A 120 2.27 5.37 15.39
N TYR A 121 3.23 5.96 14.68
CA TYR A 121 4.38 5.24 14.15
C TYR A 121 5.22 4.61 15.28
N ALA A 122 5.71 3.40 15.05
CA ALA A 122 6.64 2.74 15.96
C ALA A 122 7.66 1.87 15.20
N ASP A 123 8.92 1.91 15.66
CA ASP A 123 9.97 0.99 15.18
C ASP A 123 9.78 -0.43 15.71
N PHE A 124 9.13 -0.55 16.87
CA PHE A 124 8.84 -1.81 17.52
C PHE A 124 7.37 -1.85 17.94
N VAL A 125 6.75 -3.00 17.80
CA VAL A 125 5.39 -3.27 18.32
C VAL A 125 5.44 -4.37 19.38
N THR A 126 4.54 -4.29 20.34
CA THR A 126 4.40 -5.30 21.40
C THR A 126 3.27 -6.23 21.05
N LEU A 127 3.56 -7.52 20.96
CA LEU A 127 2.58 -8.56 20.72
C LEU A 127 1.73 -8.83 21.97
N PRO A 128 0.57 -9.51 21.83
CA PRO A 128 -0.29 -9.84 22.96
C PRO A 128 0.39 -10.68 24.08
N ASP A 129 1.43 -11.44 23.73
CA ASP A 129 2.25 -12.20 24.68
C ASP A 129 3.32 -11.34 25.41
N GLY A 130 3.36 -10.05 25.14
CA GLY A 130 4.33 -9.10 25.71
C GLY A 130 5.67 -9.03 24.98
N LYS A 131 5.89 -9.85 23.97
CA LYS A 131 7.12 -9.84 23.17
C LYS A 131 7.16 -8.61 22.27
N GLN A 132 8.30 -7.94 22.21
CA GLN A 132 8.53 -6.87 21.22
C GLN A 132 9.17 -7.44 19.95
N ILE A 133 8.66 -6.99 18.80
CA ILE A 133 9.23 -7.27 17.49
C ILE A 133 9.59 -5.97 16.79
N SER A 134 10.68 -5.98 16.02
CA SER A 134 11.00 -4.88 15.10
C SER A 134 9.93 -4.80 14.01
N CYS A 135 9.41 -3.62 13.76
CA CYS A 135 8.30 -3.40 12.84
C CYS A 135 8.70 -2.64 11.59
N ARG A 136 9.77 -1.87 11.63
CA ARG A 136 10.22 -1.02 10.52
C ARG A 136 11.67 -1.28 10.16
N HIS A 137 11.96 -1.17 8.88
CA HIS A 137 13.33 -0.99 8.40
C HIS A 137 13.82 0.42 8.74
N GLY A 138 15.15 0.64 8.66
CA GLY A 138 15.78 1.91 9.02
C GLY A 138 15.34 3.13 8.19
N ASP A 139 14.57 2.93 7.14
CA ASP A 139 13.95 4.01 6.35
C ASP A 139 12.67 4.58 6.99
N GLY A 140 12.15 3.94 8.02
CA GLY A 140 10.93 4.35 8.70
C GLY A 140 9.63 4.19 7.88
N VAL A 141 9.68 3.43 6.79
CA VAL A 141 8.55 3.21 5.86
C VAL A 141 8.23 1.72 5.75
N HIS A 142 9.20 0.92 5.28
CA HIS A 142 8.97 -0.49 4.97
C HIS A 142 8.84 -1.33 6.24
N LEU A 143 7.87 -2.25 6.20
CA LEU A 143 7.66 -3.23 7.27
C LEU A 143 8.75 -4.29 7.24
N THR A 144 9.21 -4.71 8.43
CA THR A 144 10.01 -5.93 8.57
C THR A 144 9.15 -7.17 8.34
N VAL A 145 9.80 -8.32 8.18
CA VAL A 145 9.11 -9.62 8.06
C VAL A 145 8.16 -9.85 9.23
N GLY A 146 8.56 -9.51 10.47
CA GLY A 146 7.71 -9.69 11.65
C GLY A 146 6.40 -8.89 11.59
N CYS A 147 6.46 -7.63 11.17
CA CYS A 147 5.26 -6.83 11.05
C CYS A 147 4.46 -7.10 9.77
N THR A 148 5.12 -7.52 8.69
CA THR A 148 4.40 -8.03 7.51
C THR A 148 3.58 -9.26 7.89
N GLN A 149 4.12 -10.15 8.75
CA GLN A 149 3.38 -11.32 9.23
C GLN A 149 2.12 -10.94 9.99
N LEU A 150 2.17 -9.92 10.89
CA LEU A 150 0.97 -9.44 11.59
C LEU A 150 -0.13 -8.99 10.62
N VAL A 151 0.25 -8.26 9.58
CA VAL A 151 -0.70 -7.80 8.56
C VAL A 151 -1.25 -8.97 7.75
N SER A 152 -0.39 -9.93 7.41
CA SER A 152 -0.78 -11.13 6.67
C SER A 152 -1.75 -11.99 7.49
N ASP A 153 -1.45 -12.24 8.77
CA ASP A 153 -2.29 -13.04 9.65
C ASP A 153 -3.67 -12.40 9.81
N ALA A 154 -3.73 -11.10 10.09
CA ALA A 154 -5.00 -10.37 10.15
C ALA A 154 -5.78 -10.41 8.84
N THR A 155 -5.09 -10.39 7.70
CA THR A 155 -5.73 -10.50 6.38
C THR A 155 -6.30 -11.90 6.16
N VAL A 156 -5.55 -12.94 6.52
CA VAL A 156 -6.00 -14.34 6.44
C VAL A 156 -7.20 -14.56 7.36
N ASP A 157 -7.18 -14.02 8.57
CA ASP A 157 -8.31 -14.11 9.52
C ASP A 157 -9.59 -13.46 8.95
N GLU A 158 -9.47 -12.31 8.26
CA GLU A 158 -10.63 -11.70 7.59
C GLU A 158 -11.13 -12.53 6.41
N ILE A 159 -10.23 -13.13 5.63
CA ILE A 159 -10.60 -14.05 4.54
C ILE A 159 -11.32 -15.27 5.11
N ALA A 160 -10.82 -15.84 6.21
CA ALA A 160 -11.40 -17.01 6.87
C ALA A 160 -12.84 -16.82 7.39
N LYS A 161 -13.26 -15.57 7.61
CA LYS A 161 -14.66 -15.26 7.95
C LYS A 161 -15.62 -15.48 6.77
N THR A 162 -15.11 -15.46 5.54
CA THR A 162 -15.94 -15.60 4.32
C THR A 162 -15.79 -16.98 3.70
N TRP A 163 -14.61 -17.56 3.72
CA TRP A 163 -14.34 -18.88 3.17
C TRP A 163 -13.76 -19.80 4.25
N ALA A 164 -14.26 -21.04 4.34
CA ALA A 164 -13.59 -22.07 5.10
C ALA A 164 -12.21 -22.32 4.45
N ILE A 165 -11.18 -21.66 4.94
CA ILE A 165 -9.80 -21.98 4.57
C ILE A 165 -9.50 -23.30 5.27
N GLY A 166 -9.81 -24.41 4.58
CA GLY A 166 -9.74 -25.75 5.15
C GLY A 166 -8.31 -26.18 5.43
N GLU A 167 -8.17 -27.08 6.38
CA GLU A 167 -6.98 -27.86 6.73
C GLU A 167 -6.51 -28.83 5.62
N THR A 168 -6.60 -28.49 4.37
CA THR A 168 -5.80 -29.17 3.37
C THR A 168 -4.40 -28.65 3.54
N ALA A 169 -3.62 -29.37 4.35
CA ALA A 169 -2.20 -29.17 4.46
C ALA A 169 -1.62 -28.95 3.06
N ALA A 170 -1.35 -27.69 2.73
CA ALA A 170 -0.40 -27.43 1.68
C ALA A 170 0.87 -28.17 2.09
N PRO A 171 1.53 -28.93 1.19
CA PRO A 171 2.84 -29.49 1.50
C PRO A 171 3.67 -28.33 2.00
N ALA A 172 4.28 -28.51 3.19
CA ALA A 172 5.11 -27.49 3.81
C ALA A 172 6.04 -26.94 2.74
N GLY A 173 5.73 -25.74 2.27
CA GLY A 173 6.55 -25.06 1.31
C GLY A 173 7.95 -24.97 1.90
N THR A 174 8.96 -25.29 1.13
CA THR A 174 10.34 -25.11 1.54
C THR A 174 10.44 -23.72 2.14
N PRO A 175 10.94 -23.55 3.37
CA PRO A 175 11.11 -22.23 3.96
C PRO A 175 11.87 -21.37 2.94
N LEU A 176 11.33 -20.21 2.61
CA LEU A 176 12.03 -19.25 1.77
C LEU A 176 13.35 -18.96 2.45
N ASP A 177 14.46 -19.25 1.77
CA ASP A 177 15.79 -18.93 2.26
C ASP A 177 15.82 -17.41 2.50
N PRO A 178 16.11 -16.94 3.73
CA PRO A 178 16.18 -15.53 4.01
C PRO A 178 17.26 -14.79 3.20
N THR A 179 18.06 -15.51 2.41
CA THR A 179 19.06 -14.96 1.50
C THR A 179 18.56 -14.66 0.09
N ASP A 180 17.40 -15.18 -0.32
CA ASP A 180 16.84 -14.94 -1.65
C ASP A 180 16.27 -13.52 -1.87
N GLY A 181 16.26 -12.69 -0.85
CA GLY A 181 15.83 -11.28 -0.92
C GLY A 181 16.86 -10.29 -1.46
N LYS A 182 18.03 -10.74 -1.93
CA LYS A 182 19.13 -9.83 -2.33
C LYS A 182 19.06 -9.27 -3.75
N ASP A 183 18.23 -9.79 -4.61
CA ASP A 183 18.27 -9.44 -6.05
C ASP A 183 17.01 -8.74 -6.60
N ALA A 184 16.16 -8.20 -5.74
CA ALA A 184 15.05 -7.34 -6.17
C ALA A 184 15.43 -5.84 -6.25
N SER A 185 16.71 -5.54 -6.46
CA SER A 185 17.17 -4.18 -6.80
C SER A 185 17.04 -3.96 -8.29
N GLY A 186 15.82 -3.69 -8.75
CA GLY A 186 15.62 -3.04 -10.05
C GLY A 186 16.31 -1.67 -10.05
N PRO A 187 16.82 -1.18 -11.19
CA PRO A 187 17.56 0.06 -11.25
C PRO A 187 16.66 1.22 -10.81
N GLN A 188 16.91 1.73 -9.60
CA GLN A 188 16.42 3.05 -9.22
C GLN A 188 17.14 4.06 -10.09
N GLY A 189 16.44 4.64 -11.06
CA GLY A 189 16.89 5.80 -11.79
C GLY A 189 17.04 6.96 -10.82
N ALA A 190 18.23 7.16 -10.29
CA ALA A 190 18.60 8.36 -9.58
C ALA A 190 18.58 9.52 -10.57
N ALA A 191 17.57 10.37 -10.48
CA ALA A 191 17.61 11.68 -11.12
C ALA A 191 18.74 12.48 -10.45
N ALA A 192 19.78 12.79 -11.19
CA ALA A 192 20.84 13.68 -10.77
C ALA A 192 20.25 15.08 -10.48
N PRO A 193 20.72 15.79 -9.44
CA PRO A 193 20.29 17.14 -9.18
C PRO A 193 20.75 18.06 -10.32
N PRO A 194 19.99 19.11 -10.67
CA PRO A 194 20.39 20.07 -11.68
C PRO A 194 21.66 20.80 -11.23
N THR A 195 22.68 20.79 -12.05
CA THR A 195 23.88 21.62 -11.87
C THR A 195 23.54 23.06 -12.19
N ASP A 196 23.70 23.95 -11.22
CA ASP A 196 23.67 25.40 -11.42
C ASP A 196 24.76 25.81 -12.41
N PRO A 197 24.46 26.64 -13.41
CA PRO A 197 25.49 27.21 -14.22
C PRO A 197 26.22 28.33 -13.44
N ALA A 198 27.51 28.14 -13.25
CA ALA A 198 28.42 29.08 -12.62
C ALA A 198 28.29 30.48 -13.28
N ALA A 199 28.13 31.48 -12.42
CA ALA A 199 28.23 32.86 -12.80
C ALA A 199 29.64 33.15 -13.38
N SER A 200 29.70 33.52 -14.65
CA SER A 200 30.89 34.06 -15.27
C SER A 200 31.03 35.54 -14.85
N THR A 201 32.04 35.81 -14.02
CA THR A 201 32.55 37.16 -13.80
C THR A 201 33.60 37.41 -14.86
N ASP A 202 33.34 38.33 -15.79
CA ASP A 202 34.36 38.99 -16.57
C ASP A 202 34.13 40.51 -16.54
N GLY A 203 35.23 41.20 -16.17
CA GLY A 203 35.84 42.45 -16.43
C GLY A 203 35.12 43.78 -16.46
#